data_3fe36b968f44377fcf906013940db295
#
_entry.id   3fe36b968f44377fcf906013940db295
#
_cell.length_a   1.000
_cell.length_b   1.000
_cell.length_c   1.000
_cell.angle_alpha   90.00
_cell.angle_beta   90.00
_cell.angle_gamma   90.00
#
_symmetry.space_group_name_H-M   'P 1'
#
loop_
_entity.id
_entity.type
_entity.pdbx_description
1 polymer ?
#
loop_
_entity_poly.entity_id
_entity_poly.type
_entity_poly.pdbx_seq_one_letter_code
_entity_poly.pdbx_strand_id
1 'polypeptide(L)'
;LSGYSFKIQADGAQHSSSWMGAERIFTTPEFQKRYDEVEIALFTPKFTLIPSQFHHPLHARKVLADVVNIDESDPVEYVEVPECAAVMIYSNAIGETLSRVVSESVLKTDGTKACPLPEAYYLLKQMPQVQEYNKILASYMDGYLYLVIAQGRSLLLCNSFQAPDFTTAEYFIFMAMKKLQLNPEVSTICFRTELQEEQEMSLYRYFKNVEQI
;
A
#
# COMPACT_ATOMS: atom_id res chain seq x y z
N LEU A 1 -12.01 -14.53 -0.78
CA LEU A 1 -11.20 -13.61 0.05
C LEU A 1 -12.17 -12.76 0.85
N SER A 2 -12.12 -12.85 2.18
CA SER A 2 -12.86 -11.93 3.05
C SER A 2 -11.90 -10.83 3.46
N GLY A 3 -12.04 -9.64 2.91
CA GLY A 3 -11.29 -8.46 3.31
C GLY A 3 -12.00 -7.74 4.45
N TYR A 4 -11.29 -7.46 5.54
CA TYR A 4 -11.77 -6.59 6.60
C TYR A 4 -10.88 -5.35 6.63
N SER A 5 -11.49 -4.18 6.43
CA SER A 5 -10.78 -2.91 6.50
C SER A 5 -11.00 -2.27 7.87
N PHE A 6 -9.92 -1.98 8.59
CA PHE A 6 -9.96 -1.25 9.86
C PHE A 6 -9.23 0.06 9.70
N LYS A 7 -9.94 1.13 9.99
CA LYS A 7 -9.38 2.46 10.04
C LYS A 7 -8.85 2.73 11.45
N ILE A 8 -7.53 2.74 11.61
CA ILE A 8 -6.88 3.23 12.82
C ILE A 8 -6.34 4.62 12.47
N GLN A 9 -7.05 5.64 12.92
CA GLN A 9 -6.54 7.01 12.82
C GLN A 9 -5.53 7.23 13.93
N ALA A 10 -4.27 7.47 13.55
CA ALA A 10 -3.30 8.07 14.43
C ALA A 10 -3.59 9.59 14.49
N ASP A 11 -4.44 10.00 15.41
CA ASP A 11 -4.59 11.42 15.69
C ASP A 11 -3.28 11.95 16.29
N GLY A 12 -2.71 12.95 15.64
CA GLY A 12 -1.44 13.58 15.99
C GLY A 12 -1.44 14.44 17.25
N ALA A 13 -2.06 13.99 18.31
CA ALA A 13 -1.88 14.53 19.67
C ALA A 13 -2.57 13.63 20.70
N GLN A 14 -1.78 12.90 21.43
CA GLN A 14 -2.07 12.12 22.64
C GLN A 14 -2.06 10.60 22.46
N HIS A 15 -1.16 9.96 23.21
CA HIS A 15 -0.93 8.52 23.28
C HIS A 15 -2.11 7.64 23.76
N SER A 16 -3.29 8.21 23.91
CA SER A 16 -4.49 7.50 24.41
C SER A 16 -5.43 6.99 23.31
N SER A 17 -5.38 7.54 22.09
CA SER A 17 -6.34 7.19 21.03
C SER A 17 -5.97 5.91 20.26
N SER A 18 -4.69 5.56 20.19
CA SER A 18 -4.24 4.33 19.52
C SER A 18 -4.68 3.04 20.26
N TRP A 19 -4.89 3.09 21.57
CA TRP A 19 -5.40 1.95 22.35
C TRP A 19 -6.86 1.61 22.06
N MET A 20 -7.72 2.60 21.87
CA MET A 20 -9.14 2.36 21.58
C MET A 20 -9.37 1.70 20.22
N GLY A 21 -8.46 1.92 19.25
CA GLY A 21 -8.47 1.20 17.97
C GLY A 21 -8.04 -0.26 18.09
N ALA A 22 -7.06 -0.54 18.96
CA ALA A 22 -6.57 -1.90 19.19
C ALA A 22 -7.59 -2.79 19.92
N GLU A 23 -8.42 -2.25 20.80
CA GLU A 23 -9.48 -3.01 21.48
C GLU A 23 -10.47 -3.64 20.50
N ARG A 24 -10.76 -2.99 19.37
CA ARG A 24 -11.63 -3.54 18.32
C ARG A 24 -11.04 -4.78 17.65
N ILE A 25 -9.72 -4.86 17.52
CA ILE A 25 -9.05 -6.04 16.98
C ILE A 25 -9.30 -7.25 17.87
N PHE A 26 -9.24 -7.08 19.19
CA PHE A 26 -9.46 -8.16 20.14
C PHE A 26 -10.94 -8.56 20.29
N THR A 27 -11.88 -7.65 20.00
CA THR A 27 -13.31 -7.89 20.14
C THR A 27 -13.99 -8.37 18.87
N THR A 28 -13.33 -8.29 17.72
CA THR A 28 -13.86 -8.72 16.42
C THR A 28 -13.61 -10.21 16.22
N PRO A 29 -14.65 -11.07 16.12
CA PRO A 29 -14.50 -12.52 16.05
C PRO A 29 -13.66 -13.01 14.87
N GLU A 30 -13.64 -12.26 13.77
CA GLU A 30 -12.89 -12.58 12.56
C GLU A 30 -11.39 -12.59 12.81
N PHE A 31 -10.89 -11.70 13.66
CA PHE A 31 -9.45 -11.65 14.01
C PHE A 31 -9.03 -12.73 15.02
N GLN A 32 -9.98 -13.37 15.68
CA GLN A 32 -9.70 -14.48 16.59
C GLN A 32 -9.56 -15.82 15.83
N LYS A 33 -9.93 -15.84 14.55
CA LYS A 33 -9.75 -17.00 13.67
C LYS A 33 -8.33 -17.01 13.10
N ARG A 34 -7.85 -18.21 12.75
CA ARG A 34 -6.60 -18.39 12.03
C ARG A 34 -6.88 -18.58 10.55
N TYR A 35 -6.04 -18.01 9.73
CA TYR A 35 -6.13 -18.05 8.27
C TYR A 35 -4.83 -18.57 7.68
N ASP A 36 -4.90 -19.23 6.53
CA ASP A 36 -3.73 -19.77 5.83
C ASP A 36 -2.86 -18.61 5.31
N GLU A 37 -3.49 -17.53 4.89
CA GLU A 37 -2.82 -16.33 4.41
C GLU A 37 -3.41 -15.09 5.08
N VAL A 38 -2.53 -14.22 5.58
CA VAL A 38 -2.89 -12.96 6.23
C VAL A 38 -1.99 -11.86 5.68
N GLU A 39 -2.58 -10.83 5.13
CA GLU A 39 -1.91 -9.62 4.69
C GLU A 39 -2.38 -8.45 5.56
N ILE A 40 -1.44 -7.68 6.10
CA ILE A 40 -1.71 -6.47 6.86
C ILE A 40 -1.13 -5.30 6.09
N ALA A 41 -1.99 -4.50 5.49
CA ALA A 41 -1.58 -3.36 4.69
C ALA A 41 -1.48 -2.09 5.54
N LEU A 42 -0.34 -1.41 5.43
CA LEU A 42 -0.12 -0.07 5.97
C LEU A 42 -0.34 0.95 4.87
N PHE A 43 -1.31 1.83 5.06
CA PHE A 43 -1.54 2.97 4.18
C PHE A 43 -0.61 4.13 4.58
N THR A 44 0.69 3.94 4.41
CA THR A 44 1.74 4.92 4.70
C THR A 44 2.32 5.51 3.43
N PRO A 45 2.43 6.85 3.31
CA PRO A 45 3.15 7.48 2.20
C PRO A 45 4.67 7.48 2.41
N LYS A 46 5.14 7.09 3.60
CA LYS A 46 6.56 7.14 3.98
C LYS A 46 7.28 5.86 3.54
N PHE A 47 7.49 5.70 2.24
CA PHE A 47 8.26 4.59 1.67
C PHE A 47 9.08 5.04 0.46
N THR A 48 10.08 4.25 0.11
CA THR A 48 10.86 4.39 -1.13
C THR A 48 11.31 3.02 -1.64
N LEU A 49 11.63 2.93 -2.92
CA LEU A 49 12.19 1.76 -3.56
C LEU A 49 13.62 2.06 -4.03
N ILE A 50 14.52 1.13 -3.75
CA ILE A 50 15.88 1.16 -4.28
C ILE A 50 16.21 -0.19 -4.94
N PRO A 51 17.02 -0.23 -6.00
CA PRO A 51 17.49 -1.48 -6.55
C PRO A 51 18.24 -2.30 -5.48
N SER A 52 18.01 -3.62 -5.42
CA SER A 52 18.55 -4.50 -4.37
C SER A 52 20.08 -4.41 -4.24
N GLN A 53 20.78 -4.21 -5.37
CA GLN A 53 22.25 -4.08 -5.39
C GLN A 53 22.80 -2.85 -4.66
N PHE A 54 21.98 -1.82 -4.42
CA PHE A 54 22.35 -0.60 -3.70
C PHE A 54 21.86 -0.58 -2.26
N HIS A 55 21.13 -1.60 -1.85
CA HIS A 55 20.61 -1.66 -0.49
C HIS A 55 21.71 -2.01 0.51
N HIS A 56 21.77 -1.23 1.59
CA HIS A 56 22.58 -1.52 2.75
C HIS A 56 21.76 -1.24 4.02
N PRO A 57 21.54 -2.24 4.90
CA PRO A 57 20.64 -2.09 6.06
C PRO A 57 20.95 -0.89 6.95
N LEU A 58 22.24 -0.60 7.19
CA LEU A 58 22.66 0.54 8.03
C LEU A 58 22.33 1.91 7.43
N HIS A 59 22.08 1.99 6.13
CA HIS A 59 21.76 3.25 5.44
C HIS A 59 20.27 3.44 5.17
N ALA A 60 19.43 2.45 5.49
CA ALA A 60 17.99 2.47 5.20
C ALA A 60 17.31 3.77 5.70
N ARG A 61 17.54 4.14 6.95
CA ARG A 61 16.98 5.38 7.52
C ARG A 61 17.41 6.63 6.74
N LYS A 62 18.67 6.73 6.38
CA LYS A 62 19.19 7.89 5.64
C LYS A 62 18.54 7.96 4.25
N VAL A 63 18.50 6.84 3.54
CA VAL A 63 17.88 6.75 2.22
C VAL A 63 16.40 7.16 2.26
N LEU A 64 15.66 6.74 3.27
CA LEU A 64 14.26 7.11 3.43
C LEU A 64 14.13 8.62 3.76
N ALA A 65 14.96 9.14 4.66
CA ALA A 65 14.96 10.56 5.05
C ALA A 65 15.32 11.51 3.91
N ASP A 66 16.09 11.05 2.91
CA ASP A 66 16.44 11.86 1.73
C ASP A 66 15.24 12.08 0.79
N VAL A 67 14.18 11.28 0.89
CA VAL A 67 13.03 11.32 -0.04
C VAL A 67 11.69 11.62 0.63
N VAL A 68 11.53 11.30 1.92
CA VAL A 68 10.31 11.58 2.68
C VAL A 68 10.65 12.17 4.05
N ASN A 69 9.75 12.98 4.59
CA ASN A 69 9.91 13.51 5.93
C ASN A 69 9.60 12.43 6.97
N ILE A 70 10.57 12.05 7.77
CA ILE A 70 10.46 11.10 8.88
C ILE A 70 10.92 11.74 10.18
N ASP A 71 10.26 11.40 11.28
CA ASP A 71 10.67 11.83 12.62
C ASP A 71 11.82 10.95 13.15
N GLU A 72 12.62 11.46 14.07
CA GLU A 72 13.73 10.70 14.66
C GLU A 72 13.27 9.41 15.36
N SER A 73 12.04 9.43 15.90
CA SER A 73 11.41 8.31 16.59
C SER A 73 10.74 7.30 15.65
N ASP A 74 10.55 7.63 14.35
CA ASP A 74 9.88 6.73 13.41
C ASP A 74 10.72 5.45 13.22
N PRO A 75 10.18 4.25 13.47
CA PRO A 75 10.88 3.02 13.12
C PRO A 75 10.98 2.89 11.61
N VAL A 76 12.18 2.57 11.11
CA VAL A 76 12.43 2.35 9.68
C VAL A 76 12.76 0.88 9.46
N GLU A 77 11.99 0.27 8.59
CA GLU A 77 12.08 -1.13 8.21
C GLU A 77 12.32 -1.26 6.70
N TYR A 78 12.63 -2.46 6.25
CA TYR A 78 12.76 -2.75 4.83
C TYR A 78 12.26 -4.16 4.50
N VAL A 79 11.82 -4.35 3.28
CA VAL A 79 11.37 -5.63 2.73
C VAL A 79 11.86 -5.79 1.29
N GLU A 80 12.27 -7.01 0.94
CA GLU A 80 12.63 -7.34 -0.43
C GLU A 80 11.39 -7.40 -1.33
N VAL A 81 11.53 -6.89 -2.55
CA VAL A 81 10.51 -6.91 -3.61
C VAL A 81 11.10 -7.62 -4.83
N PRO A 82 11.12 -8.96 -4.83
CA PRO A 82 11.74 -9.76 -5.87
C PRO A 82 11.17 -9.50 -7.26
N GLU A 83 9.90 -9.13 -7.35
CA GLU A 83 9.16 -8.87 -8.59
C GLU A 83 9.80 -7.78 -9.45
N CYS A 84 10.52 -6.85 -8.84
CA CYS A 84 11.24 -5.78 -9.53
C CYS A 84 12.71 -5.66 -9.12
N ALA A 85 13.29 -6.69 -8.49
CA ALA A 85 14.68 -6.70 -8.01
C ALA A 85 15.03 -5.47 -7.17
N ALA A 86 14.13 -5.10 -6.26
CA ALA A 86 14.23 -3.90 -5.43
C ALA A 86 14.07 -4.25 -3.95
N VAL A 87 14.42 -3.28 -3.10
CA VAL A 87 14.11 -3.27 -1.68
C VAL A 87 13.24 -2.06 -1.41
N MET A 88 12.11 -2.28 -0.75
CA MET A 88 11.25 -1.22 -0.24
C MET A 88 11.70 -0.87 1.17
N ILE A 89 12.04 0.39 1.39
CA ILE A 89 12.35 0.96 2.71
C ILE A 89 11.15 1.81 3.11
N TYR A 90 10.68 1.66 4.34
CA TYR A 90 9.48 2.34 4.79
C TYR A 90 9.52 2.68 6.28
N SER A 91 8.69 3.63 6.68
CA SER A 91 8.44 3.92 8.08
C SER A 91 7.18 3.21 8.54
N ASN A 92 7.29 2.46 9.65
CA ASN A 92 6.16 1.86 10.33
C ASN A 92 5.54 2.91 11.30
N ALA A 93 4.89 3.93 10.72
CA ALA A 93 4.40 5.12 11.43
C ALA A 93 3.20 4.86 12.36
N ILE A 94 2.62 3.65 12.35
CA ILE A 94 1.49 3.30 13.26
C ILE A 94 1.91 3.10 14.70
N GLY A 95 3.19 3.23 14.99
CA GLY A 95 3.78 2.98 16.29
C GLY A 95 4.09 1.50 16.55
N GLU A 96 5.21 1.26 17.20
CA GLU A 96 5.73 -0.07 17.49
C GLU A 96 4.73 -0.93 18.28
N THR A 97 4.05 -0.31 19.24
CA THR A 97 3.06 -1.02 20.09
C THR A 97 1.89 -1.54 19.27
N LEU A 98 1.33 -0.73 18.38
CA LEU A 98 0.19 -1.12 17.56
C LEU A 98 0.59 -2.18 16.53
N SER A 99 1.73 -2.00 15.87
CA SER A 99 2.29 -2.99 14.94
C SER A 99 2.49 -4.34 15.62
N ARG A 100 3.03 -4.36 16.84
CA ARG A 100 3.20 -5.56 17.63
C ARG A 100 1.84 -6.18 18.00
N VAL A 101 0.90 -5.40 18.50
CA VAL A 101 -0.44 -5.89 18.87
C VAL A 101 -1.15 -6.52 17.68
N VAL A 102 -1.12 -5.86 16.52
CA VAL A 102 -1.75 -6.37 15.28
C VAL A 102 -1.07 -7.68 14.85
N SER A 103 0.26 -7.72 14.78
CA SER A 103 1.00 -8.92 14.37
C SER A 103 0.89 -10.08 15.35
N GLU A 104 0.68 -9.81 16.64
CA GLU A 104 0.47 -10.85 17.67
C GLU A 104 -0.96 -11.36 17.73
N SER A 105 -1.94 -10.55 17.35
CA SER A 105 -3.37 -10.89 17.44
C SER A 105 -3.84 -11.66 16.20
N VAL A 106 -3.32 -11.32 15.01
CA VAL A 106 -3.73 -11.96 13.76
C VAL A 106 -2.69 -13.01 13.37
N LEU A 107 -2.95 -14.25 13.75
CA LEU A 107 -2.04 -15.37 13.49
C LEU A 107 -2.48 -16.19 12.29
N LYS A 108 -1.51 -16.71 11.54
CA LYS A 108 -1.75 -17.73 10.51
C LYS A 108 -2.00 -19.11 11.14
N THR A 109 -2.53 -20.02 10.34
CA THR A 109 -2.77 -21.42 10.77
C THR A 109 -1.51 -22.13 11.20
N ASP A 110 -0.34 -21.79 10.63
CA ASP A 110 0.98 -22.33 11.00
C ASP A 110 1.56 -21.70 12.29
N GLY A 111 0.82 -20.75 12.90
CA GLY A 111 1.24 -20.03 14.10
C GLY A 111 2.25 -18.90 13.86
N THR A 112 2.60 -18.62 12.61
CA THR A 112 3.47 -17.48 12.28
C THR A 112 2.70 -16.17 12.36
N LYS A 113 3.44 -15.09 12.63
CA LYS A 113 2.88 -13.73 12.73
C LYS A 113 2.82 -13.09 11.34
N ALA A 114 1.76 -12.33 11.08
CA ALA A 114 1.70 -11.48 9.91
C ALA A 114 2.44 -10.16 10.19
N CYS A 115 3.32 -9.74 9.29
CA CYS A 115 4.01 -8.47 9.38
C CYS A 115 3.23 -7.40 8.62
N PRO A 116 2.98 -6.22 9.23
CA PRO A 116 2.43 -5.08 8.50
C PRO A 116 3.42 -4.58 7.44
N LEU A 117 2.96 -4.47 6.20
CA LEU A 117 3.77 -4.00 5.06
C LEU A 117 3.03 -2.86 4.34
N PRO A 118 3.76 -1.90 3.72
CA PRO A 118 3.12 -0.83 2.98
C PRO A 118 2.17 -1.33 1.89
N GLU A 119 1.06 -0.64 1.67
CA GLU A 119 0.09 -0.98 0.61
C GLU A 119 0.76 -1.09 -0.77
N ALA A 120 1.73 -0.20 -1.03
CA ALA A 120 2.53 -0.25 -2.27
C ALA A 120 3.27 -1.58 -2.46
N TYR A 121 3.68 -2.26 -1.39
CA TYR A 121 4.29 -3.59 -1.47
C TYR A 121 3.32 -4.62 -2.04
N TYR A 122 2.06 -4.60 -1.59
CA TYR A 122 1.05 -5.55 -2.06
C TYR A 122 0.66 -5.29 -3.52
N LEU A 123 0.62 -4.02 -3.95
CA LEU A 123 0.45 -3.69 -5.38
C LEU A 123 1.59 -4.25 -6.23
N LEU A 124 2.84 -4.13 -5.77
CA LEU A 124 4.01 -4.70 -6.47
C LEU A 124 3.96 -6.23 -6.50
N LYS A 125 3.57 -6.87 -5.40
CA LYS A 125 3.41 -8.32 -5.30
C LYS A 125 2.35 -8.85 -6.29
N GLN A 126 1.28 -8.08 -6.54
CA GLN A 126 0.22 -8.44 -7.48
C GLN A 126 0.54 -8.10 -8.94
N MET A 127 1.49 -7.21 -9.18
CA MET A 127 1.86 -6.75 -10.52
C MET A 127 2.13 -7.90 -11.54
N PRO A 128 2.82 -9.02 -11.19
CA PRO A 128 3.03 -10.12 -12.14
C PRO A 128 1.75 -10.84 -12.55
N GLN A 129 0.69 -10.77 -11.76
CA GLN A 129 -0.59 -11.46 -12.00
C GLN A 129 -1.44 -10.74 -13.04
N VAL A 130 -1.23 -9.44 -13.23
CA VAL A 130 -1.92 -8.63 -14.25
C VAL A 130 -1.42 -9.04 -15.64
N GLN A 131 -2.36 -9.44 -16.51
CA GLN A 131 -2.06 -10.01 -17.83
C GLN A 131 -1.68 -8.94 -18.87
N GLU A 132 -2.17 -7.72 -18.72
CA GLU A 132 -1.90 -6.62 -19.64
C GLU A 132 -0.41 -6.28 -19.69
N TYR A 133 0.05 -5.85 -20.89
CA TYR A 133 1.41 -5.34 -21.06
C TYR A 133 1.63 -4.05 -20.27
N ASN A 134 0.68 -3.11 -20.36
CA ASN A 134 0.63 -1.91 -19.53
C ASN A 134 -0.16 -2.24 -18.26
N LYS A 135 0.54 -2.38 -17.15
CA LYS A 135 -0.02 -2.73 -15.85
C LYS A 135 -0.21 -1.47 -15.04
N ILE A 136 -1.44 -1.16 -14.68
CA ILE A 136 -1.79 0.01 -13.89
C ILE A 136 -2.54 -0.49 -12.65
N LEU A 137 -1.87 -0.50 -11.52
CA LEU A 137 -2.43 -0.96 -10.25
C LEU A 137 -2.54 0.21 -9.30
N ALA A 138 -3.65 0.31 -8.61
CA ALA A 138 -3.92 1.41 -7.71
C ALA A 138 -4.61 0.94 -6.42
N SER A 139 -4.46 1.72 -5.38
CA SER A 139 -5.27 1.68 -4.16
C SER A 139 -5.56 3.10 -3.73
N TYR A 140 -6.79 3.36 -3.32
CA TYR A 140 -7.20 4.66 -2.81
C TYR A 140 -7.84 4.51 -1.44
N MET A 141 -7.24 5.10 -0.43
CA MET A 141 -7.76 5.07 0.94
C MET A 141 -7.22 6.25 1.75
N ASP A 142 -8.07 6.77 2.63
CA ASP A 142 -7.72 7.80 3.62
C ASP A 142 -7.05 9.05 3.04
N GLY A 143 -7.46 9.46 1.84
CA GLY A 143 -6.91 10.64 1.17
C GLY A 143 -5.53 10.42 0.56
N TYR A 144 -5.17 9.16 0.30
CA TYR A 144 -3.95 8.79 -0.42
C TYR A 144 -4.26 7.84 -1.58
N LEU A 145 -3.67 8.14 -2.71
CA LEU A 145 -3.57 7.25 -3.86
C LEU A 145 -2.21 6.56 -3.83
N TYR A 146 -2.20 5.24 -3.90
CA TYR A 146 -1.00 4.43 -4.17
C TYR A 146 -1.09 3.96 -5.61
N LEU A 147 -0.04 4.17 -6.39
CA LEU A 147 -0.04 3.92 -7.82
C LEU A 147 1.23 3.18 -8.23
N VAL A 148 1.05 2.03 -8.85
CA VAL A 148 2.10 1.23 -9.48
C VAL A 148 1.80 1.14 -10.98
N ILE A 149 2.77 1.52 -11.81
CA ILE A 149 2.69 1.39 -13.26
C ILE A 149 3.91 0.63 -13.75
N ALA A 150 3.67 -0.36 -14.60
CA ALA A 150 4.72 -1.15 -15.23
C ALA A 150 4.40 -1.47 -16.69
N GLN A 151 5.43 -1.77 -17.47
CA GLN A 151 5.30 -2.32 -18.82
C GLN A 151 6.02 -3.68 -18.88
N GLY A 152 5.28 -4.72 -19.16
CA GLY A 152 5.78 -6.08 -19.04
C GLY A 152 6.32 -6.36 -17.64
N ARG A 153 7.65 -6.45 -17.51
CA ARG A 153 8.34 -6.62 -16.22
C ARG A 153 9.05 -5.36 -15.71
N SER A 154 9.04 -4.29 -16.50
CA SER A 154 9.70 -3.03 -16.16
C SER A 154 8.80 -2.17 -15.29
N LEU A 155 9.16 -1.96 -14.04
CA LEU A 155 8.51 -0.97 -13.17
C LEU A 155 8.84 0.44 -13.68
N LEU A 156 7.81 1.24 -13.95
CA LEU A 156 7.92 2.62 -14.42
C LEU A 156 7.62 3.63 -13.31
N LEU A 157 6.68 3.29 -12.44
CA LEU A 157 6.27 4.13 -11.31
C LEU A 157 5.83 3.25 -10.13
N CYS A 158 6.28 3.61 -8.95
CA CYS A 158 5.69 3.17 -7.68
C CYS A 158 5.74 4.36 -6.72
N ASN A 159 4.59 4.96 -6.45
CA ASN A 159 4.52 6.14 -5.61
C ASN A 159 3.17 6.25 -4.89
N SER A 160 3.13 7.10 -3.87
CA SER A 160 1.89 7.56 -3.23
C SER A 160 1.69 9.05 -3.47
N PHE A 161 0.44 9.47 -3.55
CA PHE A 161 0.04 10.86 -3.75
C PHE A 161 -1.02 11.22 -2.71
N GLN A 162 -0.87 12.37 -2.08
CA GLN A 162 -1.93 12.91 -1.26
C GLN A 162 -3.08 13.35 -2.16
N ALA A 163 -4.23 12.73 -1.99
CA ALA A 163 -5.43 12.95 -2.78
C ALA A 163 -6.64 13.00 -1.84
N PRO A 164 -6.99 14.19 -1.32
CA PRO A 164 -8.05 14.33 -0.32
C PRO A 164 -9.43 13.89 -0.81
N ASP A 165 -9.62 13.83 -2.12
CA ASP A 165 -10.81 13.32 -2.78
C ASP A 165 -10.44 12.44 -3.99
N PHE A 166 -11.42 11.68 -4.49
CA PHE A 166 -11.18 10.75 -5.60
C PHE A 166 -10.89 11.46 -6.92
N THR A 167 -11.43 12.64 -7.15
CA THR A 167 -11.14 13.46 -8.34
C THR A 167 -9.66 13.86 -8.39
N THR A 168 -9.10 14.19 -7.22
CA THR A 168 -7.65 14.43 -7.10
C THR A 168 -6.83 13.16 -7.34
N ALA A 169 -7.32 12.00 -6.91
CA ALA A 169 -6.68 10.72 -7.22
C ALA A 169 -6.68 10.45 -8.73
N GLU A 170 -7.81 10.63 -9.40
CA GLU A 170 -7.92 10.52 -10.87
C GLU A 170 -6.95 11.46 -11.58
N TYR A 171 -6.84 12.70 -11.12
CA TYR A 171 -5.86 13.66 -11.68
C TYR A 171 -4.44 13.11 -11.64
N PHE A 172 -4.00 12.53 -10.52
CA PHE A 172 -2.67 11.94 -10.41
C PHE A 172 -2.49 10.69 -11.29
N ILE A 173 -3.52 9.86 -11.42
CA ILE A 173 -3.52 8.71 -12.32
C ILE A 173 -3.29 9.18 -13.77
N PHE A 174 -4.11 10.12 -14.25
CA PHE A 174 -4.00 10.63 -15.62
C PHE A 174 -2.71 11.40 -15.86
N MET A 175 -2.23 12.16 -14.87
CA MET A 175 -0.95 12.85 -14.95
C MET A 175 0.21 11.86 -15.10
N ALA A 176 0.22 10.77 -14.31
CA ALA A 176 1.24 9.73 -14.41
C ALA A 176 1.18 9.02 -15.77
N MET A 177 0.00 8.62 -16.22
CA MET A 177 -0.19 7.99 -17.53
C MET A 177 0.26 8.89 -18.68
N LYS A 178 -0.09 10.18 -18.63
CA LYS A 178 0.34 11.16 -19.64
C LYS A 178 1.87 11.31 -19.68
N LYS A 179 2.53 11.39 -18.51
CA LYS A 179 4.00 11.44 -18.44
C LYS A 179 4.68 10.19 -18.98
N LEU A 180 4.06 9.03 -18.80
CA LEU A 180 4.54 7.74 -19.28
C LEU A 180 4.05 7.41 -20.70
N GLN A 181 3.33 8.32 -21.35
CA GLN A 181 2.77 8.17 -22.70
C GLN A 181 1.84 6.95 -22.83
N LEU A 182 1.08 6.66 -21.81
CA LEU A 182 0.08 5.59 -21.77
C LEU A 182 -1.30 6.15 -22.12
N ASN A 183 -2.07 5.39 -22.93
CA ASN A 183 -3.44 5.77 -23.28
C ASN A 183 -4.44 5.01 -22.40
N PRO A 184 -5.23 5.71 -21.57
CA PRO A 184 -6.27 5.08 -20.73
C PRO A 184 -7.32 4.31 -21.55
N GLU A 185 -7.75 4.82 -22.72
CA GLU A 185 -8.82 4.24 -23.53
C GLU A 185 -8.54 2.80 -24.00
N VAL A 186 -7.29 2.38 -24.01
CA VAL A 186 -6.87 1.02 -24.37
C VAL A 186 -6.27 0.25 -23.20
N SER A 187 -6.31 0.82 -22.01
CA SER A 187 -5.70 0.27 -20.79
C SER A 187 -6.76 -0.17 -19.78
N THR A 188 -6.44 -1.23 -19.04
CA THR A 188 -7.16 -1.63 -17.83
C THR A 188 -6.47 -1.02 -16.62
N ILE A 189 -7.25 -0.49 -15.67
CA ILE A 189 -6.78 -0.12 -14.34
C ILE A 189 -7.31 -1.12 -13.32
N CYS A 190 -6.42 -1.60 -12.44
CA CYS A 190 -6.73 -2.58 -11.41
C CYS A 190 -6.67 -1.93 -10.03
N PHE A 191 -7.75 -1.99 -9.28
CA PHE A 191 -7.79 -1.48 -7.91
C PHE A 191 -7.74 -2.63 -6.90
N ARG A 192 -6.90 -2.47 -5.88
CA ARG A 192 -6.84 -3.42 -4.76
C ARG A 192 -7.78 -3.02 -3.62
N THR A 193 -8.03 -1.73 -3.43
CA THR A 193 -9.06 -1.24 -2.51
C THR A 193 -10.42 -1.19 -3.20
N GLU A 194 -11.47 -1.50 -2.44
CA GLU A 194 -12.84 -1.42 -2.93
C GLU A 194 -13.20 -0.01 -3.37
N LEU A 195 -13.78 0.12 -4.56
CA LEU A 195 -14.26 1.38 -5.11
C LEU A 195 -15.75 1.55 -4.83
N GLN A 196 -16.16 2.79 -4.60
CA GLN A 196 -17.58 3.15 -4.61
C GLN A 196 -18.09 3.15 -6.06
N GLU A 197 -19.37 2.88 -6.25
CA GLU A 197 -20.00 2.83 -7.59
C GLU A 197 -19.74 4.11 -8.41
N GLU A 198 -19.80 5.28 -7.78
CA GLU A 198 -19.52 6.56 -8.43
C GLU A 198 -18.08 6.71 -8.89
N GLN A 199 -17.12 6.18 -8.12
CA GLN A 199 -15.69 6.17 -8.43
C GLN A 199 -15.40 5.25 -9.61
N GLU A 200 -15.96 4.06 -9.58
CA GLU A 200 -15.84 3.08 -10.65
C GLU A 200 -16.42 3.62 -11.96
N MET A 201 -17.64 4.18 -11.90
CA MET A 201 -18.30 4.82 -13.04
C MET A 201 -17.50 5.99 -13.61
N SER A 202 -16.80 6.77 -12.77
CA SER A 202 -15.95 7.85 -13.24
C SER A 202 -14.76 7.31 -14.04
N LEU A 203 -14.11 6.26 -13.57
CA LEU A 203 -12.98 5.63 -14.26
C LEU A 203 -13.39 4.99 -15.60
N TYR A 204 -14.56 4.35 -15.68
CA TYR A 204 -15.07 3.76 -16.92
C TYR A 204 -15.31 4.75 -18.06
N ARG A 205 -15.35 6.06 -17.78
CA ARG A 205 -15.42 7.10 -18.82
C ARG A 205 -14.13 7.23 -19.62
N TYR A 206 -13.02 6.78 -19.04
CA TYR A 206 -11.68 7.01 -19.59
C TYR A 206 -10.92 5.71 -19.85
N PHE A 207 -11.10 4.71 -18.99
CA PHE A 207 -10.42 3.43 -19.12
C PHE A 207 -11.21 2.43 -19.94
N LYS A 208 -10.50 1.59 -20.67
CA LYS A 208 -11.09 0.43 -21.38
C LYS A 208 -11.79 -0.50 -20.39
N ASN A 209 -11.19 -0.74 -19.23
CA ASN A 209 -11.72 -1.60 -18.20
C ASN A 209 -11.23 -1.16 -16.80
N VAL A 210 -12.04 -1.43 -15.79
CA VAL A 210 -11.72 -1.22 -14.37
C VAL A 210 -11.90 -2.56 -13.68
N GLU A 211 -10.88 -3.06 -13.01
CA GLU A 211 -10.90 -4.36 -12.37
C GLU A 211 -10.59 -4.25 -10.87
N GLN A 212 -11.25 -5.08 -10.08
CA GLN A 212 -10.95 -5.29 -8.66
C GLN A 212 -9.99 -6.49 -8.54
N ILE A 213 -8.88 -6.32 -7.78
CA ILE A 213 -7.86 -7.37 -7.59
C ILE A 213 -7.64 -7.71 -6.12
#